data_638941e521821c74992862d29c7ba0bb
#
_entry.id   638941e521821c74992862d29c7ba0bb
#
_cell.length_a   1.000
_cell.length_b   1.000
_cell.length_c   1.000
_cell.angle_alpha   90.00
_cell.angle_beta   90.00
_cell.angle_gamma   90.00
#
_symmetry.space_group_name_H-M   'P 1'
#
loop_
_entity.id
_entity.type
_entity.pdbx_description
1 polymer ?
#
loop_
_entity_poly.entity_id
_entity_poly.type
_entity_poly.pdbx_seq_one_letter_code
_entity_poly.pdbx_strand_id
1 'polypeptide(L)'
;LPICESWRIPYADSLSSLAASCDAVFVHSSTASHFDVVSTLLNAGVHVCVDKPLAENLRDAERLVELAARKKLTLMVGFNRRFAPLYGELKTQLATAASLRMDKHRSNSVGPHDLYFTLLDDYLHVVDTALWLSGGKASLDGGTLLTNDAGEMLFAEHHFSAGPLQITTCMHRRAGSQRETVQA
;
A
#
# COMPACT_ATOMS: atom_id res chain seq x y z
N LEU A 1 -9.97 26.90 -8.24
CA LEU A 1 -10.19 26.32 -6.91
C LEU A 1 -9.34 27.07 -5.88
N PRO A 2 -9.86 27.38 -4.67
CA PRO A 2 -9.16 28.21 -3.67
C PRO A 2 -7.74 27.76 -3.35
N ILE A 3 -7.49 26.46 -3.31
CA ILE A 3 -6.15 25.91 -3.04
C ILE A 3 -5.17 26.19 -4.18
N CYS A 4 -5.59 26.08 -5.43
CA CYS A 4 -4.73 26.38 -6.57
C CYS A 4 -4.37 27.86 -6.62
N GLU A 5 -5.33 28.74 -6.33
CA GLU A 5 -5.12 30.17 -6.26
C GLU A 5 -4.16 30.57 -5.12
N SER A 6 -4.37 30.00 -3.92
CA SER A 6 -3.54 30.31 -2.75
C SER A 6 -2.08 29.89 -2.93
N TRP A 7 -1.84 28.78 -3.63
CA TRP A 7 -0.52 28.24 -3.89
C TRP A 7 0.05 28.63 -5.26
N ARG A 8 -0.71 29.42 -6.06
CA ARG A 8 -0.36 29.82 -7.43
C ARG A 8 0.00 28.63 -8.33
N ILE A 9 -0.78 27.53 -8.21
CA ILE A 9 -0.61 26.32 -8.99
C ILE A 9 -1.61 26.35 -10.15
N PRO A 10 -1.19 26.05 -11.39
CA PRO A 10 -2.10 25.89 -12.52
C PRO A 10 -3.18 24.85 -12.20
N TYR A 11 -4.40 25.13 -12.61
CA TYR A 11 -5.54 24.22 -12.48
C TYR A 11 -5.91 23.63 -13.82
N ALA A 12 -6.05 22.29 -13.87
CA ALA A 12 -6.63 21.58 -14.99
C ALA A 12 -8.10 21.28 -14.69
N ASP A 13 -8.97 21.56 -15.63
CA ASP A 13 -10.43 21.39 -15.50
C ASP A 13 -10.91 19.95 -15.76
N SER A 14 -10.04 19.13 -16.33
CA SER A 14 -10.31 17.73 -16.63
C SER A 14 -9.06 16.86 -16.52
N LEU A 15 -9.26 15.55 -16.35
CA LEU A 15 -8.17 14.57 -16.35
C LEU A 15 -7.44 14.55 -17.70
N SER A 16 -8.17 14.78 -18.80
CA SER A 16 -7.59 14.83 -20.13
C SER A 16 -6.70 16.05 -20.34
N SER A 17 -7.10 17.23 -19.84
CA SER A 17 -6.27 18.44 -19.92
C SER A 17 -5.03 18.33 -19.03
N LEU A 18 -5.15 17.70 -17.85
CA LEU A 18 -4.02 17.38 -16.99
C LEU A 18 -3.03 16.45 -17.69
N ALA A 19 -3.54 15.35 -18.25
CA ALA A 19 -2.71 14.37 -18.96
C ALA A 19 -1.95 14.95 -20.17
N ALA A 20 -2.57 15.90 -20.86
CA ALA A 20 -1.93 16.58 -21.99
C ALA A 20 -0.81 17.56 -21.61
N SER A 21 -0.74 17.94 -20.33
CA SER A 21 0.22 18.95 -19.81
C SER A 21 1.30 18.39 -18.89
N CYS A 22 1.28 17.07 -18.60
CA CYS A 22 2.17 16.46 -17.63
C CYS A 22 2.81 15.18 -18.19
N ASP A 23 4.11 14.98 -17.92
CA ASP A 23 4.80 13.70 -18.19
C ASP A 23 4.50 12.64 -17.11
N ALA A 24 4.21 13.07 -15.88
CA ALA A 24 3.89 12.22 -14.75
C ALA A 24 2.84 12.86 -13.83
N VAL A 25 1.99 12.03 -13.25
CA VAL A 25 0.90 12.47 -12.36
C VAL A 25 0.90 11.66 -11.06
N PHE A 26 0.75 12.37 -9.92
CA PHE A 26 0.43 11.78 -8.63
C PHE A 26 -1.09 11.68 -8.46
N VAL A 27 -1.60 10.49 -8.19
CA VAL A 27 -3.02 10.22 -7.98
C VAL A 27 -3.30 10.02 -6.49
N HIS A 28 -4.01 10.96 -5.90
CA HIS A 28 -4.44 10.97 -4.49
C HIS A 28 -5.98 11.06 -4.39
N SER A 29 -6.67 10.49 -5.34
CA SER A 29 -8.13 10.41 -5.33
C SER A 29 -8.62 9.29 -4.40
N SER A 30 -9.94 9.08 -4.31
CA SER A 30 -10.49 7.96 -3.56
C SER A 30 -10.12 6.63 -4.20
N THR A 31 -9.92 5.58 -3.40
CA THR A 31 -9.55 4.23 -3.86
C THR A 31 -10.48 3.71 -4.97
N ALA A 32 -11.78 3.94 -4.82
CA ALA A 32 -12.78 3.53 -5.82
C ALA A 32 -12.55 4.13 -7.22
N SER A 33 -11.88 5.29 -7.31
CA SER A 33 -11.56 5.93 -8.58
C SER A 33 -10.19 5.56 -9.16
N HIS A 34 -9.34 4.87 -8.41
CA HIS A 34 -7.96 4.62 -8.83
C HIS A 34 -7.87 3.89 -10.17
N PHE A 35 -8.67 2.84 -10.36
CA PHE A 35 -8.64 2.08 -11.62
C PHE A 35 -8.92 2.96 -12.84
N ASP A 36 -9.99 3.75 -12.79
CA ASP A 36 -10.40 4.59 -13.92
C ASP A 36 -9.42 5.74 -14.16
N VAL A 37 -8.97 6.40 -13.11
CA VAL A 37 -8.02 7.52 -13.21
C VAL A 37 -6.67 7.03 -13.72
N VAL A 38 -6.11 5.97 -13.13
CA VAL A 38 -4.80 5.43 -13.51
C VAL A 38 -4.83 4.87 -14.92
N SER A 39 -5.88 4.10 -15.29
CA SER A 39 -6.00 3.57 -16.65
C SER A 39 -6.11 4.67 -17.70
N THR A 40 -6.83 5.76 -17.41
CA THR A 40 -6.94 6.92 -18.29
C THR A 40 -5.59 7.59 -18.50
N LEU A 41 -4.84 7.86 -17.43
CA LEU A 41 -3.51 8.46 -17.49
C LEU A 41 -2.50 7.59 -18.25
N LEU A 42 -2.46 6.29 -17.95
CA LEU A 42 -1.58 5.34 -18.66
C LEU A 42 -1.95 5.26 -20.15
N ASN A 43 -3.24 5.27 -20.51
CA ASN A 43 -3.67 5.29 -21.90
C ASN A 43 -3.26 6.57 -22.63
N ALA A 44 -3.22 7.69 -21.94
CA ALA A 44 -2.75 8.98 -22.46
C ALA A 44 -1.21 9.08 -22.55
N GLY A 45 -0.46 8.06 -22.09
CA GLY A 45 1.01 8.05 -22.19
C GLY A 45 1.71 8.69 -21.00
N VAL A 46 1.04 8.88 -19.88
CA VAL A 46 1.53 9.58 -18.68
C VAL A 46 2.02 8.57 -17.64
N HIS A 47 3.18 8.82 -17.04
CA HIS A 47 3.70 8.06 -15.90
C HIS A 47 2.84 8.32 -14.66
N VAL A 48 2.61 7.29 -13.82
CA VAL A 48 1.70 7.41 -12.68
C VAL A 48 2.35 6.97 -11.38
N CYS A 49 2.20 7.80 -10.35
CA CYS A 49 2.36 7.41 -8.96
C CYS A 49 0.98 7.51 -8.27
N VAL A 50 0.43 6.40 -7.82
CA VAL A 50 -0.89 6.34 -7.19
C VAL A 50 -0.77 5.99 -5.72
N ASP A 51 -1.63 6.55 -4.87
CA ASP A 51 -1.70 6.13 -3.47
C ASP A 51 -2.14 4.67 -3.35
N LYS A 52 -1.85 4.06 -2.22
CA LYS A 52 -2.29 2.69 -1.90
C LYS A 52 -3.80 2.67 -1.54
N PRO A 53 -4.48 1.55 -1.78
CA PRO A 53 -4.11 0.44 -2.65
C PRO A 53 -4.17 0.83 -4.13
N LEU A 54 -3.49 0.09 -5.00
CA LEU A 54 -3.51 0.35 -6.45
C LEU A 54 -4.92 0.31 -7.04
N ALA A 55 -5.73 -0.62 -6.57
CA ALA A 55 -7.14 -0.79 -6.92
C ALA A 55 -7.87 -1.51 -5.78
N GLU A 56 -9.21 -1.55 -5.84
CA GLU A 56 -10.05 -2.22 -4.84
C GLU A 56 -9.98 -3.76 -4.90
N ASN A 57 -9.48 -4.32 -5.99
CA ASN A 57 -9.37 -5.76 -6.18
C ASN A 57 -8.13 -6.15 -7.00
N LEU A 58 -7.71 -7.41 -6.85
CA LEU A 58 -6.50 -7.92 -7.50
C LEU A 58 -6.59 -7.88 -9.03
N ARG A 59 -7.72 -8.23 -9.62
CA ARG A 59 -7.90 -8.27 -11.07
C ARG A 59 -7.65 -6.91 -11.72
N ASP A 60 -8.18 -5.86 -11.13
CA ASP A 60 -7.99 -4.50 -11.64
C ASP A 60 -6.57 -3.99 -11.39
N ALA A 61 -5.94 -4.36 -10.27
CA ALA A 61 -4.54 -4.08 -10.04
C ALA A 61 -3.63 -4.75 -11.09
N GLU A 62 -3.85 -6.02 -11.40
CA GLU A 62 -3.11 -6.76 -12.45
C GLU A 62 -3.29 -6.09 -13.83
N ARG A 63 -4.51 -5.71 -14.20
CA ARG A 63 -4.79 -5.01 -15.46
C ARG A 63 -4.03 -3.69 -15.59
N LEU A 64 -3.91 -2.93 -14.50
CA LEU A 64 -3.13 -1.68 -14.50
C LEU A 64 -1.63 -1.94 -14.65
N VAL A 65 -1.10 -2.95 -13.96
CA VAL A 65 0.32 -3.36 -14.11
C VAL A 65 0.63 -3.81 -15.54
N GLU A 66 -0.22 -4.64 -16.13
CA GLU A 66 -0.09 -5.07 -17.52
C GLU A 66 -0.20 -3.90 -18.51
N LEU A 67 -1.13 -2.96 -18.28
CA LEU A 67 -1.28 -1.77 -19.11
C LEU A 67 -0.02 -0.91 -19.07
N ALA A 68 0.53 -0.64 -17.89
CA ALA A 68 1.76 0.12 -17.72
C ALA A 68 2.94 -0.57 -18.44
N ALA A 69 3.08 -1.89 -18.30
CA ALA A 69 4.11 -2.67 -18.96
C ALA A 69 4.00 -2.60 -20.49
N ARG A 70 2.80 -2.80 -21.05
CA ARG A 70 2.55 -2.69 -22.50
C ARG A 70 2.88 -1.30 -23.06
N LYS A 71 2.56 -0.27 -22.29
CA LYS A 71 2.82 1.14 -22.67
C LYS A 71 4.26 1.59 -22.39
N LYS A 72 5.05 0.77 -21.69
CA LYS A 72 6.42 1.10 -21.22
C LYS A 72 6.44 2.34 -20.34
N LEU A 73 5.41 2.49 -19.50
CA LEU A 73 5.26 3.59 -18.57
C LEU A 73 5.57 3.13 -17.14
N THR A 74 6.04 4.07 -16.33
CA THR A 74 6.22 3.85 -14.90
C THR A 74 4.85 3.88 -14.21
N LEU A 75 4.55 2.83 -13.46
CA LEU A 75 3.46 2.79 -12.51
C LEU A 75 4.04 2.48 -11.13
N MET A 76 3.86 3.40 -10.22
CA MET A 76 4.34 3.29 -8.84
C MET A 76 3.17 3.37 -7.88
N VAL A 77 3.16 2.50 -6.86
CA VAL A 77 2.20 2.56 -5.74
C VAL A 77 2.87 3.20 -4.54
N GLY A 78 2.18 4.13 -3.89
CA GLY A 78 2.66 4.98 -2.80
C GLY A 78 2.85 4.26 -1.46
N PHE A 79 3.62 3.18 -1.43
CA PHE A 79 4.02 2.52 -0.17
C PHE A 79 5.09 3.34 0.54
N ASN A 80 4.68 4.38 1.21
CA ASN A 80 5.54 5.45 1.76
C ASN A 80 6.60 4.97 2.76
N ARG A 81 6.38 3.87 3.49
CA ARG A 81 7.37 3.30 4.42
C ARG A 81 8.67 2.89 3.73
N ARG A 82 8.60 2.48 2.46
CA ARG A 82 9.78 2.13 1.66
C ARG A 82 10.76 3.29 1.47
N PHE A 83 10.30 4.53 1.67
CA PHE A 83 11.08 5.76 1.53
C PHE A 83 11.46 6.40 2.86
N ALA A 84 11.03 5.83 3.99
CA ALA A 84 11.42 6.32 5.31
C ALA A 84 12.88 5.90 5.61
N PRO A 85 13.77 6.84 5.98
CA PRO A 85 15.21 6.56 6.12
C PRO A 85 15.52 5.39 7.04
N LEU A 86 14.86 5.29 8.20
CA LEU A 86 15.09 4.22 9.17
C LEU A 86 14.72 2.83 8.64
N TYR A 87 13.66 2.72 7.81
CA TYR A 87 13.32 1.46 7.15
C TYR A 87 14.36 1.09 6.07
N GLY A 88 14.86 2.10 5.35
CA GLY A 88 15.94 1.91 4.38
C GLY A 88 17.24 1.42 5.05
N GLU A 89 17.62 2.01 6.18
CA GLU A 89 18.75 1.58 6.98
C GLU A 89 18.58 0.16 7.50
N LEU A 90 17.44 -0.15 8.13
CA LEU A 90 17.13 -1.50 8.60
C LEU A 90 17.28 -2.54 7.48
N LYS A 91 16.78 -2.23 6.28
CA LYS A 91 16.86 -3.15 5.13
C LYS A 91 18.31 -3.56 4.80
N THR A 92 19.27 -2.67 4.96
CA THR A 92 20.68 -2.99 4.70
C THR A 92 21.28 -3.95 5.73
N GLN A 93 20.68 -4.07 6.91
CA GLN A 93 21.15 -4.89 8.02
C GLN A 93 20.51 -6.29 8.06
N LEU A 94 19.52 -6.55 7.23
CA LEU A 94 18.73 -7.80 7.28
C LEU A 94 19.39 -9.00 6.58
N ALA A 95 20.55 -8.86 5.96
CA ALA A 95 21.15 -9.92 5.14
C ALA A 95 21.38 -11.25 5.88
N THR A 96 21.56 -11.20 7.21
CA THR A 96 21.80 -12.38 8.06
C THR A 96 20.67 -12.62 9.07
N ALA A 97 19.56 -11.91 8.97
CA ALA A 97 18.46 -12.07 9.90
C ALA A 97 17.79 -13.45 9.75
N ALA A 98 17.51 -14.10 10.88
CA ALA A 98 16.76 -15.34 10.93
C ALA A 98 15.24 -15.10 10.99
N SER A 99 14.84 -13.95 11.54
CA SER A 99 13.43 -13.57 11.67
C SER A 99 13.21 -12.08 11.40
N LEU A 100 12.03 -11.73 10.94
CA LEU A 100 11.54 -10.36 10.77
C LEU A 100 10.09 -10.32 11.28
N ARG A 101 9.82 -9.45 12.22
CA ARG A 101 8.45 -9.23 12.72
C ARG A 101 8.05 -7.77 12.53
N MET A 102 6.88 -7.54 11.94
CA MET A 102 6.28 -6.22 11.84
C MET A 102 4.91 -6.21 12.50
N ASP A 103 4.76 -5.39 13.53
CA ASP A 103 3.54 -5.21 14.28
C ASP A 103 2.97 -3.81 14.07
N LYS A 104 1.65 -3.73 13.89
CA LYS A 104 0.90 -2.48 13.91
C LYS A 104 -0.31 -2.63 14.84
N HIS A 105 -0.22 -1.96 15.97
CA HIS A 105 -1.26 -1.97 16.98
C HIS A 105 -2.02 -0.65 16.98
N ARG A 106 -3.33 -0.76 17.04
CA ARG A 106 -4.22 0.37 17.18
C ARG A 106 -5.11 0.17 18.41
N SER A 107 -5.27 1.19 19.21
CA SER A 107 -6.22 1.19 20.33
C SER A 107 -7.58 1.68 19.85
N ASN A 108 -8.65 0.96 20.19
CA ASN A 108 -10.05 1.34 19.91
C ASN A 108 -10.33 1.74 18.45
N SER A 109 -9.79 0.98 17.50
CA SER A 109 -9.92 1.24 16.07
C SER A 109 -10.66 0.12 15.32
N VAL A 110 -11.52 -0.62 16.00
CA VAL A 110 -12.41 -1.59 15.37
C VAL A 110 -13.54 -0.83 14.69
N GLY A 111 -13.83 -1.17 13.44
CA GLY A 111 -14.82 -0.50 12.62
C GLY A 111 -14.45 0.93 12.16
N PRO A 112 -15.37 1.60 11.45
CA PRO A 112 -16.67 1.08 10.97
C PRO A 112 -16.59 0.28 9.66
N HIS A 113 -15.41 -0.05 9.18
CA HIS A 113 -15.19 -0.73 7.91
C HIS A 113 -15.08 -2.25 8.09
N ASP A 114 -15.49 -2.99 7.08
CA ASP A 114 -15.38 -4.45 7.05
C ASP A 114 -13.93 -4.95 7.01
N LEU A 115 -13.78 -6.26 7.11
CA LEU A 115 -12.48 -6.92 7.06
C LEU A 115 -11.73 -6.61 5.77
N TYR A 116 -12.41 -6.69 4.62
CA TYR A 116 -11.76 -6.55 3.31
C TYR A 116 -11.17 -5.14 3.14
N PHE A 117 -11.96 -4.11 3.43
CA PHE A 117 -11.49 -2.73 3.40
C PHE A 117 -10.28 -2.53 4.34
N THR A 118 -10.37 -3.04 5.57
CA THR A 118 -9.31 -2.86 6.56
C THR A 118 -8.01 -3.58 6.15
N LEU A 119 -8.11 -4.74 5.52
CA LEU A 119 -6.95 -5.44 4.96
C LEU A 119 -6.25 -4.60 3.88
N LEU A 120 -7.00 -4.03 2.95
CA LEU A 120 -6.44 -3.23 1.84
C LEU A 120 -6.01 -1.82 2.25
N ASP A 121 -6.69 -1.20 3.21
CA ASP A 121 -6.39 0.17 3.61
C ASP A 121 -5.26 0.26 4.65
N ASP A 122 -5.27 -0.62 5.65
CA ASP A 122 -4.38 -0.49 6.81
C ASP A 122 -3.37 -1.65 6.94
N TYR A 123 -3.82 -2.91 6.84
CA TYR A 123 -2.96 -4.07 7.00
C TYR A 123 -1.99 -4.26 5.82
N LEU A 124 -2.38 -3.86 4.63
CA LEU A 124 -1.53 -3.90 3.43
C LEU A 124 -0.18 -3.20 3.65
N HIS A 125 -0.13 -2.12 4.42
CA HIS A 125 1.11 -1.44 4.77
C HIS A 125 2.08 -2.33 5.57
N VAL A 126 1.54 -3.14 6.50
CA VAL A 126 2.34 -4.04 7.34
C VAL A 126 2.95 -5.15 6.48
N VAL A 127 2.10 -5.79 5.66
CA VAL A 127 2.52 -6.85 4.75
C VAL A 127 3.52 -6.33 3.71
N ASP A 128 3.21 -5.23 3.04
CA ASP A 128 4.09 -4.64 2.03
C ASP A 128 5.48 -4.31 2.59
N THR A 129 5.51 -3.67 3.77
CA THR A 129 6.78 -3.27 4.38
C THR A 129 7.62 -4.49 4.76
N ALA A 130 7.01 -5.51 5.37
CA ALA A 130 7.70 -6.73 5.75
C ALA A 130 8.26 -7.48 4.52
N LEU A 131 7.45 -7.63 3.48
CA LEU A 131 7.89 -8.26 2.22
C LEU A 131 8.98 -7.45 1.51
N TRP A 132 8.87 -6.13 1.48
CA TRP A 132 9.91 -5.28 0.89
C TRP A 132 11.23 -5.34 1.66
N LEU A 133 11.18 -5.37 2.98
CA LEU A 133 12.36 -5.54 3.84
C LEU A 133 13.04 -6.88 3.59
N SER A 134 12.28 -7.96 3.38
CA SER A 134 12.82 -9.31 3.13
C SER A 134 13.33 -9.54 1.70
N GLY A 135 13.30 -8.53 0.84
CA GLY A 135 13.73 -8.64 -0.57
C GLY A 135 12.61 -8.92 -1.57
N GLY A 136 11.35 -8.91 -1.13
CA GLY A 136 10.16 -8.94 -2.00
C GLY A 136 9.75 -10.32 -2.52
N LYS A 137 10.46 -11.38 -2.16
CA LYS A 137 10.14 -12.77 -2.54
C LYS A 137 9.90 -13.60 -1.29
N ALA A 138 8.64 -13.82 -0.93
CA ALA A 138 8.27 -14.64 0.20
C ALA A 138 7.01 -15.46 -0.14
N SER A 139 6.89 -16.64 0.46
CA SER A 139 5.71 -17.50 0.39
C SER A 139 4.86 -17.32 1.63
N LEU A 140 3.55 -17.27 1.47
CA LEU A 140 2.62 -17.27 2.60
C LEU A 140 2.53 -18.71 3.16
N ASP A 141 2.85 -18.86 4.45
CA ASP A 141 2.80 -20.18 5.13
C ASP A 141 1.49 -20.37 5.88
N GLY A 142 0.84 -19.28 6.31
CA GLY A 142 -0.44 -19.33 6.99
C GLY A 142 -0.71 -18.06 7.79
N GLY A 143 -1.81 -18.06 8.53
CA GLY A 143 -2.16 -16.94 9.37
C GLY A 143 -3.50 -17.07 10.05
N THR A 144 -3.85 -16.06 10.82
CA THR A 144 -5.11 -15.96 11.57
C THR A 144 -5.76 -14.61 11.30
N LEU A 145 -7.06 -14.63 11.03
CA LEU A 145 -7.91 -13.45 10.94
C LEU A 145 -9.05 -13.59 11.95
N LEU A 146 -9.23 -12.58 12.78
CA LEU A 146 -10.34 -12.52 13.73
C LEU A 146 -11.19 -11.28 13.46
N THR A 147 -12.49 -11.47 13.41
CA THR A 147 -13.51 -10.43 13.29
C THR A 147 -14.46 -10.45 14.46
N ASN A 148 -15.16 -9.36 14.66
CA ASN A 148 -16.36 -9.34 15.49
C ASN A 148 -17.60 -9.82 14.68
N ASP A 149 -18.76 -9.85 15.32
CA ASP A 149 -20.03 -10.28 14.70
C ASP A 149 -20.47 -9.36 13.53
N ALA A 150 -19.99 -8.13 13.48
CA ALA A 150 -20.25 -7.19 12.41
C ALA A 150 -19.29 -7.36 11.20
N GLY A 151 -18.36 -8.33 11.25
CA GLY A 151 -17.38 -8.56 10.20
C GLY A 151 -16.21 -7.56 10.19
N GLU A 152 -16.04 -6.77 11.26
CA GLU A 152 -14.96 -5.81 11.39
C GLU A 152 -13.70 -6.49 11.97
N MET A 153 -12.53 -6.12 11.47
CA MET A 153 -11.26 -6.73 11.86
C MET A 153 -10.88 -6.41 13.31
N LEU A 154 -10.67 -7.44 14.10
CA LEU A 154 -10.08 -7.35 15.44
C LEU A 154 -8.58 -7.58 15.43
N PHE A 155 -8.15 -8.59 14.67
CA PHE A 155 -6.77 -9.07 14.65
C PHE A 155 -6.47 -9.75 13.32
N ALA A 156 -5.24 -9.55 12.84
CA ALA A 156 -4.67 -10.26 11.70
C ALA A 156 -3.21 -10.60 12.02
N GLU A 157 -2.80 -11.84 11.83
CA GLU A 157 -1.41 -12.25 11.86
C GLU A 157 -1.15 -13.22 10.72
N HIS A 158 -0.07 -13.00 9.96
CA HIS A 158 0.35 -13.90 8.89
C HIS A 158 1.84 -14.19 8.99
N HIS A 159 2.17 -15.41 8.58
CA HIS A 159 3.52 -15.93 8.54
C HIS A 159 3.94 -16.15 7.09
N PHE A 160 5.15 -15.73 6.78
CA PHE A 160 5.74 -15.93 5.46
C PHE A 160 7.17 -16.44 5.63
N SER A 161 7.67 -17.13 4.60
CA SER A 161 9.07 -17.53 4.50
C SER A 161 9.74 -16.98 3.25
N ALA A 162 10.97 -16.47 3.42
CA ALA A 162 11.83 -15.98 2.34
C ALA A 162 13.20 -16.67 2.44
N GLY A 163 13.32 -17.88 1.88
CA GLY A 163 14.46 -18.76 2.13
C GLY A 163 14.55 -19.13 3.62
N PRO A 164 15.67 -18.84 4.31
CA PRO A 164 15.80 -19.13 5.75
C PRO A 164 15.10 -18.10 6.64
N LEU A 165 14.75 -16.93 6.13
CA LEU A 165 14.15 -15.84 6.90
C LEU A 165 12.66 -16.13 7.16
N GLN A 166 12.30 -16.16 8.44
CA GLN A 166 10.90 -16.27 8.90
C GLN A 166 10.33 -14.87 9.11
N ILE A 167 9.16 -14.60 8.55
CA ILE A 167 8.52 -13.28 8.58
C ILE A 167 7.17 -13.41 9.27
N THR A 168 6.90 -12.54 10.22
CA THR A 168 5.58 -12.41 10.87
C THR A 168 5.07 -10.98 10.69
N THR A 169 3.85 -10.84 10.23
CA THR A 169 3.12 -9.56 10.16
C THR A 169 1.93 -9.61 11.09
N CYS A 170 1.70 -8.56 11.85
CA CYS A 170 0.60 -8.52 12.81
C CYS A 170 -0.08 -7.15 12.83
N MET A 171 -1.41 -7.16 12.86
CA MET A 171 -2.23 -5.99 13.16
C MET A 171 -3.23 -6.31 14.24
N HIS A 172 -3.27 -5.48 15.28
CA HIS A 172 -4.23 -5.60 16.37
C HIS A 172 -5.03 -4.30 16.48
N ARG A 173 -6.35 -4.35 16.25
CA ARG A 173 -7.24 -3.18 16.22
C ARG A 173 -7.90 -2.84 17.57
N ARG A 174 -7.75 -3.72 18.55
CA ARG A 174 -8.21 -3.53 19.94
C ARG A 174 -7.06 -3.67 20.94
N ALA A 175 -5.88 -3.17 20.57
CA ALA A 175 -4.70 -3.20 21.43
C ALA A 175 -4.81 -2.19 22.59
N GLY A 176 -4.08 -2.42 23.67
CA GLY A 176 -4.02 -1.50 24.81
C GLY A 176 -3.23 -0.22 24.52
N SER A 177 -2.44 -0.20 23.44
CA SER A 177 -1.67 0.98 23.01
C SER A 177 -1.56 1.06 21.49
N GLN A 178 -1.30 2.27 20.99
CA GLN A 178 -1.01 2.48 19.60
C GLN A 178 0.51 2.43 19.38
N ARG A 179 0.97 1.54 18.47
CA ARG A 179 2.39 1.47 18.09
C ARG A 179 2.56 0.82 16.72
N GLU A 180 3.69 1.10 16.09
CA GLU A 180 4.17 0.40 14.91
C GLU A 180 5.63 0.06 15.15
N THR A 181 6.01 -1.23 15.02
CA THR A 181 7.37 -1.71 15.31
C THR A 181 7.81 -2.72 14.28
N VAL A 182 9.11 -2.69 13.98
CA VAL A 182 9.80 -3.74 13.20
C VAL A 182 10.94 -4.26 14.06
N GLN A 183 11.07 -5.59 14.11
CA GLN A 183 12.13 -6.31 14.81
C GLN A 183 12.73 -7.35 13.87
N ALA A 184 14.04 -7.47 13.90
CA ALA A 184 14.80 -8.47 13.15
C ALA A 184 15.92 -9.06 14.01
#